data_cc2b4f4e671c72bc315e695ddce2e142
#
_entry.id   cc2b4f4e671c72bc315e695ddce2e142
#
_cell.length_a   1.000
_cell.length_b   1.000
_cell.length_c   1.000
_cell.angle_alpha   90.00
_cell.angle_beta   90.00
_cell.angle_gamma   90.00
#
_symmetry.space_group_name_H-M   'P 1'
#
loop_
_entity.id
_entity.type
_entity.pdbx_description
1 polymer ?
#
loop_
_entity_poly.entity_id
_entity_poly.type
_entity_poly.pdbx_seq_one_letter_code
_entity_poly.pdbx_strand_id
1 'polypeptide(L)'
;KVLCNCSEKINANIDSQLLREALINLLENAIKYGDNNSSVTLAVKEKSNNILIDIENTGSIIPKKEHDRIFNRFYRVDKSRSKKTGGTGLGLAIVKHISIVHNGTIEVKKSDEISTIFRFTLPKNISN
;
A
#
# COMPACT_ATOMS: atom_id res chain seq x y z
N LYS A 1 7.94 12.59 -6.29
CA LYS A 1 6.73 13.01 -7.00
C LYS A 1 5.67 11.93 -6.96
N VAL A 2 4.45 12.30 -6.62
CA VAL A 2 3.32 11.36 -6.59
C VAL A 2 2.44 11.60 -7.80
N LEU A 3 2.18 10.53 -8.56
CA LEU A 3 1.31 10.56 -9.72
C LEU A 3 0.03 9.81 -9.39
N CYS A 4 -1.11 10.41 -9.69
CA CYS A 4 -2.41 9.79 -9.43
C CYS A 4 -3.11 9.46 -10.75
N ASN A 5 -3.56 8.21 -10.89
CA ASN A 5 -4.20 7.72 -12.10
C ASN A 5 -5.55 7.12 -11.76
N CYS A 6 -6.62 7.90 -12.04
CA CYS A 6 -7.99 7.44 -11.85
C CYS A 6 -8.84 8.09 -12.93
N SER A 7 -9.29 7.30 -13.90
CA SER A 7 -10.00 7.81 -15.07
C SER A 7 -11.50 8.03 -14.83
N GLU A 8 -12.06 7.48 -13.78
CA GLU A 8 -13.48 7.53 -13.49
C GLU A 8 -13.74 7.94 -12.04
N LYS A 9 -14.92 8.50 -11.81
CA LYS A 9 -15.38 8.76 -10.45
C LYS A 9 -15.87 7.44 -9.86
N ILE A 10 -15.19 6.99 -8.81
CA ILE A 10 -15.52 5.74 -8.12
C ILE A 10 -16.08 6.06 -6.75
N ASN A 11 -17.27 5.52 -6.45
CA ASN A 11 -17.92 5.71 -5.17
C ASN A 11 -18.00 4.40 -4.40
N ALA A 12 -17.77 4.46 -3.09
CA ALA A 12 -17.83 3.28 -2.23
C ALA A 12 -18.20 3.68 -0.81
N ASN A 13 -18.75 2.71 -0.07
CA ASN A 13 -19.03 2.88 1.35
C ASN A 13 -17.77 2.55 2.14
N ILE A 14 -16.99 3.58 2.45
CA ILE A 14 -15.70 3.43 3.12
C ILE A 14 -15.60 4.51 4.19
N ASP A 15 -14.97 4.18 5.31
CA ASP A 15 -14.59 5.21 6.28
C ASP A 15 -13.49 6.06 5.67
N SER A 16 -13.83 7.28 5.30
CA SER A 16 -12.91 8.17 4.59
C SER A 16 -11.66 8.50 5.40
N GLN A 17 -11.80 8.59 6.71
CA GLN A 17 -10.68 8.90 7.59
C GLN A 17 -9.70 7.73 7.68
N LEU A 18 -10.20 6.51 7.81
CA LEU A 18 -9.37 5.32 7.83
C LEU A 18 -8.71 5.07 6.48
N LEU A 19 -9.45 5.26 5.39
CA LEU A 19 -8.88 5.13 4.05
C LEU A 19 -7.72 6.11 3.84
N ARG A 20 -7.93 7.36 4.26
CA ARG A 20 -6.90 8.39 4.18
C ARG A 20 -5.65 7.97 4.93
N GLU A 21 -5.81 7.45 6.14
CA GLU A 21 -4.69 6.97 6.96
C GLU A 21 -3.94 5.83 6.26
N ALA A 22 -4.68 4.87 5.69
CA ALA A 22 -4.07 3.76 4.96
C ALA A 22 -3.26 4.27 3.76
N LEU A 23 -3.83 5.18 2.98
CA LEU A 23 -3.15 5.72 1.80
C LEU A 23 -1.91 6.52 2.17
N ILE A 24 -1.97 7.31 3.22
CA ILE A 24 -0.80 8.07 3.70
C ILE A 24 0.32 7.12 4.10
N ASN A 25 0.00 6.06 4.85
CA ASN A 25 1.00 5.08 5.26
C ASN A 25 1.63 4.37 4.06
N LEU A 26 0.82 4.00 3.07
CA LEU A 26 1.33 3.35 1.86
C LEU A 26 2.20 4.28 1.02
N LEU A 27 1.79 5.54 0.88
CA LEU A 27 2.56 6.53 0.12
C LEU A 27 3.88 6.86 0.82
N GLU A 28 3.86 7.04 2.13
CA GLU A 28 5.08 7.29 2.90
C GLU A 28 6.06 6.12 2.77
N ASN A 29 5.53 4.89 2.84
CA ASN A 29 6.36 3.70 2.65
C ASN A 29 6.99 3.68 1.26
N ALA A 30 6.21 3.98 0.23
CA ALA A 30 6.69 4.00 -1.14
C ALA A 30 7.78 5.06 -1.36
N ILE A 31 7.62 6.22 -0.72
CA ILE A 31 8.60 7.30 -0.82
C ILE A 31 9.90 6.93 -0.08
N LYS A 32 9.80 6.36 1.11
CA LYS A 32 10.97 5.98 1.91
C LYS A 32 11.84 4.93 1.21
N TYR A 33 11.23 3.96 0.58
CA TYR A 33 11.94 2.83 -0.03
C TYR A 33 12.06 2.92 -1.53
N GLY A 34 11.58 4.01 -2.12
CA GLY A 34 11.74 4.28 -3.54
C GLY A 34 13.12 4.84 -3.87
N ASP A 35 13.49 4.76 -5.14
CA ASP A 35 14.73 5.34 -5.65
C ASP A 35 14.66 6.87 -5.61
N ASN A 36 15.82 7.51 -5.46
CA ASN A 36 15.91 8.96 -5.53
C ASN A 36 15.44 9.46 -6.89
N ASN A 37 14.67 10.57 -6.88
CA ASN A 37 14.14 11.19 -8.09
C ASN A 37 13.16 10.32 -8.87
N SER A 38 12.70 9.22 -8.30
CA SER A 38 11.67 8.41 -8.92
C SER A 38 10.28 8.94 -8.55
N SER A 39 9.27 8.46 -9.27
CA SER A 39 7.89 8.80 -8.99
C SER A 39 7.19 7.66 -8.29
N VAL A 40 6.21 8.00 -7.45
CA VAL A 40 5.28 7.04 -6.88
C VAL A 40 3.97 7.19 -7.61
N THR A 41 3.41 6.09 -8.11
CA THR A 41 2.16 6.10 -8.83
C THR A 41 1.06 5.49 -7.99
N LEU A 42 -0.05 6.23 -7.85
CA LEU A 42 -1.26 5.73 -7.21
C LEU A 42 -2.30 5.55 -8.30
N ALA A 43 -2.80 4.33 -8.47
CA ALA A 43 -3.80 4.01 -9.48
C ALA A 43 -5.02 3.39 -8.81
N VAL A 44 -6.20 3.86 -9.17
CA VAL A 44 -7.46 3.36 -8.62
C VAL A 44 -8.32 2.86 -9.77
N LYS A 45 -8.84 1.66 -9.64
CA LYS A 45 -9.77 1.09 -10.62
C LYS A 45 -10.82 0.24 -9.93
N GLU A 46 -11.93 0.05 -10.64
CA GLU A 46 -13.02 -0.81 -10.19
C GLU A 46 -13.01 -2.09 -10.99
N LYS A 47 -13.13 -3.22 -10.31
CA LYS A 47 -13.17 -4.53 -10.95
C LYS A 47 -14.01 -5.49 -10.14
N SER A 48 -15.04 -6.07 -10.76
CA SER A 48 -15.89 -7.11 -10.14
C SER A 48 -16.41 -6.71 -8.75
N ASN A 49 -16.97 -5.52 -8.66
CA ASN A 49 -17.53 -4.98 -7.43
C ASN A 49 -16.49 -4.72 -6.32
N ASN A 50 -15.22 -4.67 -6.69
CA ASN A 50 -14.13 -4.30 -5.80
C ASN A 50 -13.45 -3.04 -6.31
N ILE A 51 -12.84 -2.29 -5.39
CA ILE A 51 -11.98 -1.18 -5.72
C ILE A 51 -10.55 -1.60 -5.48
N LEU A 52 -9.72 -1.48 -6.50
CA LEU A 52 -8.30 -1.82 -6.42
C LEU A 52 -7.50 -0.53 -6.39
N ILE A 53 -6.71 -0.36 -5.34
CA ILE A 53 -5.82 0.78 -5.19
C ILE A 53 -4.40 0.25 -5.22
N ASP A 54 -3.68 0.56 -6.29
CA ASP A 54 -2.29 0.15 -6.47
C ASP A 54 -1.36 1.31 -6.22
N ILE A 55 -0.34 1.08 -5.40
CA ILE A 55 0.71 2.06 -5.15
C ILE A 55 2.01 1.44 -5.62
N GLU A 56 2.61 2.06 -6.64
CA GLU A 56 3.80 1.56 -7.30
C GLU A 56 4.98 2.49 -7.11
N ASN A 57 6.11 1.92 -6.78
CA ASN A 57 7.38 2.64 -6.71
C ASN A 57 8.50 1.80 -7.29
N THR A 58 9.57 2.46 -7.73
CA THR A 58 10.82 1.78 -8.07
C THR A 58 11.77 1.91 -6.89
N GLY A 59 12.49 0.86 -6.58
CA GLY A 59 13.41 0.91 -5.44
C GLY A 59 13.74 -0.47 -4.91
N SER A 60 13.72 -0.60 -3.61
CA SER A 60 14.09 -1.84 -2.94
C SER A 60 13.13 -2.98 -3.28
N ILE A 61 13.71 -4.14 -3.61
CA ILE A 61 12.92 -5.35 -3.87
C ILE A 61 12.57 -5.99 -2.54
N ILE A 62 11.30 -6.39 -2.40
CA ILE A 62 10.85 -7.13 -1.23
C ILE A 62 10.89 -8.62 -1.59
N PRO A 63 11.73 -9.43 -0.93
CA PRO A 63 11.77 -10.86 -1.21
C PRO A 63 10.40 -11.50 -1.02
N LYS A 64 10.06 -12.44 -1.88
CA LYS A 64 8.75 -13.09 -1.86
C LYS A 64 8.40 -13.68 -0.50
N LYS A 65 9.38 -14.26 0.19
CA LYS A 65 9.18 -14.84 1.53
C LYS A 65 8.78 -13.81 2.58
N GLU A 66 9.00 -12.53 2.30
CA GLU A 66 8.69 -11.44 3.23
C GLU A 66 7.34 -10.79 2.94
N HIS A 67 6.68 -11.11 1.83
CA HIS A 67 5.47 -10.42 1.39
C HIS A 67 4.35 -10.43 2.44
N ASP A 68 4.20 -11.51 3.19
CA ASP A 68 3.18 -11.58 4.24
C ASP A 68 3.67 -10.97 5.54
N ARG A 69 4.95 -11.09 5.82
CA ARG A 69 5.54 -10.67 7.10
C ARG A 69 5.65 -9.17 7.26
N ILE A 70 5.81 -8.44 6.16
CA ILE A 70 5.99 -6.99 6.24
C ILE A 70 4.79 -6.25 6.83
N PHE A 71 3.63 -6.90 6.89
CA PHE A 71 2.42 -6.32 7.50
C PHE A 71 2.32 -6.61 8.99
N ASN A 72 3.26 -7.36 9.55
CA ASN A 72 3.30 -7.61 10.99
C ASN A 72 3.86 -6.41 11.74
N ARG A 73 3.35 -6.17 12.94
CA ARG A 73 3.81 -5.03 13.76
C ARG A 73 5.29 -5.14 14.04
N PHE A 74 6.00 -4.00 13.86
CA PHE A 74 7.43 -3.86 14.12
C PHE A 74 8.33 -4.69 13.21
N TYR A 75 7.77 -5.37 12.21
CA TYR A 75 8.58 -6.13 11.26
C TYR A 75 9.25 -5.20 10.25
N ARG A 76 10.51 -5.47 9.95
CA ARG A 76 11.30 -4.71 8.98
C ARG A 76 12.14 -5.67 8.16
N VAL A 77 12.15 -5.48 6.83
CA VAL A 77 12.96 -6.29 5.92
C VAL A 77 14.45 -5.98 6.10
N ASP A 78 14.78 -4.70 6.23
CA ASP A 78 16.14 -4.22 6.43
C ASP A 78 16.19 -3.32 7.66
N LYS A 79 16.64 -3.85 8.78
CA LYS A 79 16.70 -3.13 10.04
C LYS A 79 17.63 -1.93 10.02
N SER A 80 18.78 -2.03 9.34
CA SER A 80 19.72 -0.92 9.28
C SER A 80 19.19 0.22 8.42
N ARG A 81 18.53 -0.09 7.33
CA ARG A 81 17.90 0.91 6.47
C ARG A 81 16.72 1.58 7.17
N SER A 82 15.94 0.80 7.92
CA SER A 82 14.82 1.34 8.70
C SER A 82 15.27 2.32 9.75
N LYS A 83 16.42 2.07 10.39
CA LYS A 83 17.02 3.03 11.32
C LYS A 83 17.33 4.35 10.65
N LYS A 84 17.90 4.31 9.44
CA LYS A 84 18.23 5.52 8.67
C LYS A 84 16.99 6.31 8.28
N THR A 85 15.91 5.62 7.92
CA THR A 85 14.68 6.28 7.46
C THR A 85 13.75 6.65 8.61
N GLY A 86 14.06 6.23 9.83
CA GLY A 86 13.22 6.52 10.99
C GLY A 86 11.92 5.74 11.05
N GLY A 87 11.83 4.64 10.31
CA GLY A 87 10.61 3.82 10.29
C GLY A 87 10.35 3.14 11.63
N THR A 88 9.09 3.13 12.06
CA THR A 88 8.65 2.51 13.32
C THR A 88 8.24 1.04 13.17
N GLY A 89 7.99 0.58 11.94
CA GLY A 89 7.48 -0.76 11.68
C GLY A 89 5.99 -0.90 11.95
N LEU A 90 5.28 0.22 12.10
CA LEU A 90 3.84 0.21 12.38
C LEU A 90 2.97 0.56 11.18
N GLY A 91 3.51 1.33 10.21
CA GLY A 91 2.72 1.85 9.10
C GLY A 91 1.98 0.78 8.30
N LEU A 92 2.66 -0.28 7.89
CA LEU A 92 2.03 -1.36 7.12
C LEU A 92 1.08 -2.20 7.97
N ALA A 93 1.36 -2.36 9.26
CA ALA A 93 0.44 -3.05 10.16
C ALA A 93 -0.87 -2.28 10.33
N ILE A 94 -0.81 -0.96 10.35
CA ILE A 94 -1.98 -0.09 10.37
C ILE A 94 -2.81 -0.29 9.10
N VAL A 95 -2.16 -0.31 7.94
CA VAL A 95 -2.82 -0.56 6.66
C VAL A 95 -3.53 -1.92 6.66
N LYS A 96 -2.86 -2.95 7.18
CA LYS A 96 -3.45 -4.28 7.28
C LYS A 96 -4.71 -4.27 8.15
N HIS A 97 -4.65 -3.61 9.29
CA HIS A 97 -5.80 -3.49 10.18
C HIS A 97 -6.97 -2.79 9.49
N ILE A 98 -6.70 -1.70 8.79
CA ILE A 98 -7.74 -0.96 8.05
C ILE A 98 -8.37 -1.83 6.97
N SER A 99 -7.56 -2.63 6.27
CA SER A 99 -8.08 -3.55 5.26
C SER A 99 -9.05 -4.55 5.88
N ILE A 100 -8.71 -5.09 7.03
CA ILE A 100 -9.56 -6.07 7.75
C ILE A 100 -10.88 -5.43 8.17
N VAL A 101 -10.84 -4.23 8.71
CA VAL A 101 -12.04 -3.48 9.14
C VAL A 101 -13.01 -3.29 7.96
N HIS A 102 -12.49 -3.13 6.75
CA HIS A 102 -13.29 -2.91 5.55
C HIS A 102 -13.58 -4.19 4.77
N ASN A 103 -13.28 -5.36 5.33
CA ASN A 103 -13.44 -6.65 4.65
C ASN A 103 -12.66 -6.72 3.33
N GLY A 104 -11.54 -6.00 3.29
CA GLY A 104 -10.65 -5.97 2.15
C GLY A 104 -9.33 -6.68 2.41
N THR A 105 -8.39 -6.48 1.53
CA THR A 105 -7.05 -7.06 1.64
C THR A 105 -5.98 -6.04 1.28
N ILE A 106 -4.79 -6.27 1.81
CA ILE A 106 -3.58 -5.56 1.39
C ILE A 106 -2.53 -6.61 1.07
N GLU A 107 -1.84 -6.45 -0.05
CA GLU A 107 -0.83 -7.41 -0.48
C GLU A 107 0.28 -6.75 -1.25
N VAL A 108 1.43 -7.40 -1.34
CA VAL A 108 2.46 -7.07 -2.31
C VAL A 108 2.08 -7.81 -3.58
N LYS A 109 1.54 -7.09 -4.55
CA LYS A 109 1.14 -7.69 -5.82
C LYS A 109 2.36 -8.13 -6.62
N LYS A 110 3.43 -7.33 -6.54
CA LYS A 110 4.63 -7.53 -7.33
C LYS A 110 5.78 -6.78 -6.65
N SER A 111 6.96 -7.38 -6.68
CA SER A 111 8.19 -6.68 -6.30
C SER A 111 9.34 -7.30 -7.06
N ASP A 112 9.93 -6.56 -7.99
CA ASP A 112 11.01 -7.01 -8.85
C ASP A 112 11.93 -5.86 -9.20
N GLU A 113 12.82 -6.08 -10.16
CA GLU A 113 13.80 -5.08 -10.60
C GLU A 113 13.14 -3.85 -11.23
N ILE A 114 11.92 -4.00 -11.74
CA ILE A 114 11.21 -2.92 -12.44
C ILE A 114 10.46 -2.06 -11.43
N SER A 115 9.67 -2.69 -10.56
CA SER A 115 8.87 -1.95 -9.59
C SER A 115 8.34 -2.83 -8.47
N THR A 116 7.85 -2.17 -7.42
CA THR A 116 7.12 -2.79 -6.33
C THR A 116 5.72 -2.20 -6.31
N ILE A 117 4.71 -3.06 -6.27
CA ILE A 117 3.31 -2.66 -6.24
C ILE A 117 2.63 -3.24 -5.00
N PHE A 118 2.09 -2.35 -4.18
CA PHE A 118 1.19 -2.72 -3.09
C PHE A 118 -0.23 -2.54 -3.59
N ARG A 119 -1.07 -3.55 -3.38
CA ARG A 119 -2.48 -3.51 -3.78
C ARG A 119 -3.38 -3.56 -2.57
N PHE A 120 -4.18 -2.52 -2.41
CA PHE A 120 -5.23 -2.43 -1.40
C PHE A 120 -6.56 -2.69 -2.10
N THR A 121 -7.24 -3.77 -1.72
CA THR A 121 -8.51 -4.15 -2.33
C THR A 121 -9.63 -3.94 -1.33
N LEU A 122 -10.67 -3.21 -1.75
CA LEU A 122 -11.83 -2.93 -0.92
C LEU A 122 -13.10 -3.38 -1.64
N PRO A 123 -14.04 -4.04 -0.94
CA PRO A 123 -15.37 -4.25 -1.51
C PRO A 123 -16.03 -2.90 -1.76
N LYS A 124 -16.66 -2.75 -2.91
CA LYS A 124 -17.37 -1.50 -3.24
C LYS A 124 -18.55 -1.27 -2.32
N ASN A 125 -19.26 -2.34 -1.99
CA ASN A 125 -20.40 -2.29 -1.08
C ASN A 125 -20.15 -3.26 0.07
N ILE A 126 -20.38 -2.79 1.30
CA ILE A 126 -20.31 -3.67 2.46
C ILE A 126 -21.62 -4.47 2.45
N SER A 127 -21.51 -5.79 2.22
CA SER A 127 -22.68 -6.64 2.34
C SER A 127 -22.87 -7.00 3.81
N ASN A 128 -24.03 -6.69 4.30
CA ASN A 128 -24.44 -7.04 5.66
C ASN A 128 -24.94 -8.47 5.70
#